data_6b8db45170872ed53095dba97ca67781
#
_entry.id   6b8db45170872ed53095dba97ca67781
#
_cell.length_a   1.000
_cell.length_b   1.000
_cell.length_c   1.000
_cell.angle_alpha   90.00
_cell.angle_beta   90.00
_cell.angle_gamma   90.00
#
_symmetry.space_group_name_H-M   'P 1'
#
loop_
_entity.id
_entity.type
_entity.pdbx_description
1 polymer ?
#
loop_
_entity_poly.entity_id
_entity_poly.type
_entity_poly.pdbx_seq_one_letter_code
_entity_poly.pdbx_strand_id
1 'polypeptide(L)'
;MAFDSLSEKLQNVFKNLRSKGRLTEDDVKTALKEVKMALLEADVNFRVVKKFVKDVQERAIGQDVMSGLNPGQMVIKIVNEEMVKLMGSETTEIAFRPGKELTVIMMVGLQGAGKTTTTAKLAGKFLRISPKRPWNMQRKKTVMF
;
A
#
# COMPACT_ATOMS: atom_id res chain seq x y z
N MET A 1 -13.86 12.13 -3.09
CA MET A 1 -13.82 10.65 -2.91
C MET A 1 -13.09 10.31 -1.61
N ALA A 2 -13.30 9.13 -1.00
CA ALA A 2 -12.73 8.81 0.33
C ALA A 2 -11.20 8.86 0.38
N PHE A 3 -10.51 8.52 -0.71
CA PHE A 3 -9.05 8.54 -0.78
C PHE A 3 -8.45 9.94 -0.89
N ASP A 4 -9.16 10.90 -1.47
CA ASP A 4 -8.68 12.29 -1.54
C ASP A 4 -8.60 12.87 -0.13
N SER A 5 -9.63 12.59 0.70
CA SER A 5 -9.66 13.04 2.10
C SER A 5 -8.56 12.38 2.96
N LEU A 6 -8.24 11.09 2.75
CA LEU A 6 -7.15 10.42 3.45
C LEU A 6 -5.80 11.04 3.09
N SER A 7 -5.55 11.24 1.79
CA SER A 7 -4.30 11.84 1.30
C SER A 7 -4.11 13.24 1.85
N GLU A 8 -5.15 14.07 1.84
CA GLU A 8 -5.11 15.43 2.39
C GLU A 8 -4.83 15.43 3.90
N LYS A 9 -5.49 14.57 4.67
CA LYS A 9 -5.26 14.44 6.12
C LYS A 9 -3.84 14.02 6.43
N LEU A 10 -3.32 13.00 5.75
CA LEU A 10 -1.95 12.56 5.93
C LEU A 10 -0.93 13.65 5.53
N GLN A 11 -1.17 14.38 4.44
CA GLN A 11 -0.32 15.50 4.02
C GLN A 11 -0.29 16.61 5.07
N ASN A 12 -1.43 16.95 5.67
CA ASN A 12 -1.51 17.97 6.72
C ASN A 12 -0.73 17.55 7.98
N VAL A 13 -0.88 16.30 8.42
CA VAL A 13 -0.10 15.74 9.54
C VAL A 13 1.40 15.82 9.23
N PHE A 14 1.81 15.41 8.04
CA PHE A 14 3.21 15.43 7.65
C PHE A 14 3.78 16.85 7.48
N LYS A 15 2.97 17.79 7.00
CA LYS A 15 3.35 19.21 6.93
C LYS A 15 3.60 19.77 8.33
N ASN A 16 2.71 19.46 9.28
CA ASN A 16 2.87 19.88 10.67
C ASN A 16 4.13 19.30 11.33
N LEU A 17 4.43 18.02 11.07
CA LEU A 17 5.67 17.40 11.56
C LEU A 17 6.93 18.03 10.96
N ARG A 18 6.90 18.37 9.66
CA ARG A 18 8.05 19.00 8.97
C ARG A 18 8.32 20.42 9.46
N SER A 19 7.28 21.15 9.83
CA SER A 19 7.43 22.56 10.27
C SER A 19 8.06 22.69 11.66
N LYS A 20 8.08 21.61 12.45
CA LYS A 20 8.69 21.60 13.78
C LYS A 20 10.18 21.31 13.69
N GLY A 21 11.01 22.24 14.12
CA GLY A 21 12.47 22.08 14.12
C GLY A 21 12.96 21.06 15.17
N ARG A 22 12.20 20.89 16.27
CA ARG A 22 12.40 19.83 17.28
C ARG A 22 11.08 19.11 17.48
N LEU A 23 11.12 17.81 17.63
CA LEU A 23 9.97 16.97 17.97
C LEU A 23 10.13 16.45 19.39
N THR A 24 9.02 16.46 20.12
CA THR A 24 8.88 15.75 21.39
C THR A 24 8.16 14.44 21.16
N GLU A 25 8.25 13.49 22.11
CA GLU A 25 7.47 12.26 22.04
C GLU A 25 5.96 12.53 21.95
N ASP A 26 5.48 13.57 22.61
CA ASP A 26 4.07 13.94 22.59
C ASP A 26 3.63 14.48 21.22
N ASP A 27 4.52 15.17 20.52
CA ASP A 27 4.28 15.59 19.13
C ASP A 27 4.10 14.38 18.21
N VAL A 28 4.97 13.38 18.36
CA VAL A 28 4.87 12.12 17.59
C VAL A 28 3.60 11.37 17.94
N LYS A 29 3.27 11.22 19.22
CA LYS A 29 2.04 10.56 19.68
C LYS A 29 0.79 11.27 19.14
N THR A 30 0.78 12.59 19.15
CA THR A 30 -0.33 13.40 18.62
C THR A 30 -0.49 13.20 17.12
N ALA A 31 0.60 13.29 16.36
CA ALA A 31 0.56 13.04 14.91
C ALA A 31 0.11 11.61 14.57
N LEU A 32 0.58 10.61 15.30
CA LEU A 32 0.14 9.21 15.11
C LEU A 32 -1.33 8.99 15.49
N LYS A 33 -1.87 9.77 16.42
CA LYS A 33 -3.31 9.75 16.72
C LYS A 33 -4.13 10.28 15.55
N GLU A 34 -3.68 11.36 14.90
CA GLU A 34 -4.32 11.90 13.70
C GLU A 34 -4.23 10.91 12.53
N VAL A 35 -3.06 10.29 12.30
CA VAL A 35 -2.89 9.23 11.29
C VAL A 35 -3.84 8.05 11.57
N LYS A 36 -3.95 7.61 12.84
CA LYS A 36 -4.88 6.57 13.25
C LYS A 36 -6.32 6.91 12.88
N MET A 37 -6.76 8.13 13.21
CA MET A 37 -8.12 8.56 12.90
C MET A 37 -8.38 8.61 11.39
N ALA A 38 -7.43 9.15 10.60
CA ALA A 38 -7.54 9.21 9.15
C ALA A 38 -7.66 7.81 8.51
N LEU A 39 -6.91 6.84 9.00
CA LEU A 39 -6.99 5.45 8.52
C LEU A 39 -8.32 4.77 8.89
N LEU A 40 -8.83 5.01 10.10
CA LEU A 40 -10.13 4.47 10.52
C LEU A 40 -11.30 5.08 9.74
N GLU A 41 -11.24 6.37 9.44
CA GLU A 41 -12.23 7.05 8.58
C GLU A 41 -12.18 6.56 7.13
N ALA A 42 -11.04 6.03 6.69
CA ALA A 42 -10.88 5.37 5.40
C ALA A 42 -11.24 3.87 5.43
N ASP A 43 -12.01 3.43 6.43
CA ASP A 43 -12.47 2.03 6.62
C ASP A 43 -11.34 0.99 6.76
N VAL A 44 -10.14 1.39 7.16
CA VAL A 44 -9.08 0.44 7.45
C VAL A 44 -9.40 -0.31 8.74
N ASN A 45 -9.24 -1.64 8.74
CA ASN A 45 -9.54 -2.49 9.88
C ASN A 45 -8.81 -2.04 11.16
N PHE A 46 -9.56 -1.91 12.26
CA PHE A 46 -9.04 -1.40 13.53
C PHE A 46 -7.82 -2.16 14.06
N ARG A 47 -7.79 -3.50 13.91
CA ARG A 47 -6.65 -4.32 14.37
C ARG A 47 -5.38 -4.00 13.57
N VAL A 48 -5.54 -3.77 12.27
CA VAL A 48 -4.44 -3.39 11.37
C VAL A 48 -3.92 -2.02 11.75
N VAL A 49 -4.81 -1.04 11.90
CA VAL A 49 -4.43 0.33 12.29
C VAL A 49 -3.74 0.35 13.66
N LYS A 50 -4.24 -0.40 14.64
CA LYS A 50 -3.65 -0.48 15.98
C LYS A 50 -2.22 -1.03 15.94
N LYS A 51 -2.00 -2.11 15.17
CA LYS A 51 -0.67 -2.69 15.00
C LYS A 51 0.27 -1.70 14.29
N PHE A 52 -0.17 -1.13 13.18
CA PHE A 52 0.60 -0.16 12.40
C PHE A 52 1.06 1.03 13.26
N VAL A 53 0.13 1.66 14.00
CA VAL A 53 0.47 2.80 14.86
C VAL A 53 1.46 2.41 15.93
N LYS A 54 1.34 1.22 16.52
CA LYS A 54 2.28 0.71 17.51
C LYS A 54 3.67 0.53 16.91
N ASP A 55 3.76 -0.15 15.77
CA ASP A 55 5.04 -0.43 15.08
C ASP A 55 5.75 0.88 14.69
N VAL A 56 4.99 1.87 14.18
CA VAL A 56 5.53 3.21 13.88
C VAL A 56 5.99 3.92 15.15
N GLN A 57 5.19 3.89 16.21
CA GLN A 57 5.51 4.58 17.47
C GLN A 57 6.79 4.05 18.12
N GLU A 58 6.96 2.74 18.17
CA GLU A 58 8.16 2.08 18.71
C GLU A 58 9.43 2.52 17.99
N ARG A 59 9.36 2.69 16.67
CA ARG A 59 10.50 3.15 15.85
C ARG A 59 10.70 4.66 15.93
N ALA A 60 9.62 5.44 15.98
CA ALA A 60 9.67 6.90 15.92
C ALA A 60 10.10 7.56 17.24
N ILE A 61 9.91 6.91 18.38
CA ILE A 61 10.31 7.43 19.71
C ILE A 61 11.78 7.06 20.05
N GLY A 62 12.48 6.32 19.20
CA GLY A 62 13.89 6.00 19.41
C GLY A 62 14.79 7.25 19.51
N GLN A 63 15.81 7.19 20.36
CA GLN A 63 16.73 8.32 20.59
C GLN A 63 17.37 8.81 19.30
N ASP A 64 17.72 7.92 18.38
CA ASP A 64 18.34 8.26 17.09
C ASP A 64 17.44 9.14 16.20
N VAL A 65 16.12 8.96 16.32
CA VAL A 65 15.13 9.76 15.58
C VAL A 65 14.94 11.12 16.23
N MET A 66 14.79 11.15 17.55
CA MET A 66 14.49 12.37 18.29
C MET A 66 15.67 13.34 18.37
N SER A 67 16.90 12.84 18.36
CA SER A 67 18.14 13.63 18.36
C SER A 67 18.67 13.97 16.97
N GLY A 68 18.04 13.42 15.91
CA GLY A 68 18.48 13.65 14.52
C GLY A 68 18.29 15.09 14.05
N LEU A 69 19.03 15.48 13.02
CA LEU A 69 18.96 16.84 12.41
C LEU A 69 17.58 17.17 11.83
N ASN A 70 16.83 16.15 11.39
CA ASN A 70 15.50 16.31 10.81
C ASN A 70 14.51 15.25 11.36
N PRO A 71 14.12 15.33 12.64
CA PRO A 71 13.29 14.30 13.27
C PRO A 71 11.92 14.16 12.59
N GLY A 72 11.32 15.26 12.11
CA GLY A 72 10.05 15.20 11.38
C GLY A 72 10.12 14.41 10.08
N GLN A 73 11.19 14.54 9.33
CA GLN A 73 11.40 13.76 8.10
C GLN A 73 11.66 12.27 8.41
N MET A 74 12.37 11.98 9.50
CA MET A 74 12.60 10.60 9.94
C MET A 74 11.30 9.91 10.34
N VAL A 75 10.41 10.58 11.07
CA VAL A 75 9.09 10.03 11.42
C VAL A 75 8.27 9.74 10.16
N ILE A 76 8.24 10.68 9.19
CA ILE A 76 7.53 10.47 7.92
C ILE A 76 8.10 9.30 7.15
N LYS A 77 9.42 9.15 7.11
CA LYS A 77 10.09 8.00 6.48
C LYS A 77 9.68 6.70 7.14
N ILE A 78 9.66 6.63 8.47
CA ILE A 78 9.24 5.45 9.23
C ILE A 78 7.78 5.10 8.93
N VAL A 79 6.87 6.09 8.90
CA VAL A 79 5.47 5.88 8.51
C VAL A 79 5.37 5.28 7.11
N ASN A 80 6.12 5.82 6.15
CA ASN A 80 6.13 5.30 4.78
C ASN A 80 6.66 3.85 4.70
N GLU A 81 7.75 3.55 5.39
CA GLU A 81 8.33 2.20 5.43
C GLU A 81 7.36 1.17 6.04
N GLU A 82 6.71 1.52 7.15
CA GLU A 82 5.70 0.64 7.77
C GLU A 82 4.44 0.50 6.90
N MET A 83 4.03 1.54 6.14
CA MET A 83 2.97 1.42 5.15
C MET A 83 3.35 0.48 4.01
N VAL A 84 4.55 0.61 3.45
CA VAL A 84 5.05 -0.28 2.40
C VAL A 84 5.09 -1.73 2.90
N LYS A 85 5.57 -1.95 4.12
CA LYS A 85 5.60 -3.26 4.75
C LYS A 85 4.19 -3.84 4.97
N LEU A 86 3.24 -3.00 5.38
CA LEU A 86 1.84 -3.38 5.55
C LEU A 86 1.17 -3.76 4.23
N MET A 87 1.52 -3.09 3.13
CA MET A 87 1.01 -3.36 1.78
C MET A 87 1.66 -4.59 1.12
N GLY A 88 2.64 -5.21 1.76
CA GLY A 88 3.42 -6.31 1.23
C GLY A 88 4.68 -5.80 0.52
N SER A 89 5.82 -5.93 1.18
CA SER A 89 7.13 -5.42 0.69
C SER A 89 7.67 -6.17 -0.53
N GLU A 90 7.13 -7.34 -0.83
CA GLU A 90 7.59 -8.21 -1.91
C GLU A 90 6.53 -8.36 -3.00
N THR A 91 7.00 -8.44 -4.25
CA THR A 91 6.13 -8.72 -5.38
C THR A 91 5.78 -10.20 -5.39
N THR A 92 4.50 -10.52 -5.22
CA THR A 92 4.02 -11.89 -5.32
C THR A 92 3.84 -12.26 -6.79
N GLU A 93 4.48 -13.34 -7.22
CA GLU A 93 4.26 -13.89 -8.54
C GLU A 93 2.94 -14.67 -8.62
N ILE A 94 2.31 -14.62 -9.78
CA ILE A 94 1.09 -15.42 -10.02
C ILE A 94 1.52 -16.86 -10.28
N ALA A 95 1.12 -17.77 -9.39
CA ALA A 95 1.37 -19.19 -9.57
C ALA A 95 0.50 -19.75 -10.70
N PHE A 96 1.12 -20.10 -11.82
CA PHE A 96 0.46 -20.79 -12.91
C PHE A 96 0.47 -22.30 -12.69
N ARG A 97 -0.66 -22.94 -13.00
CA ARG A 97 -0.72 -24.41 -13.02
C ARG A 97 0.19 -24.96 -14.12
N PRO A 98 0.93 -26.04 -13.86
CA PRO A 98 1.83 -26.62 -14.84
C PRO A 98 1.10 -27.31 -15.99
N GLY A 99 1.78 -27.46 -17.11
CA GLY A 99 1.30 -28.24 -18.24
C GLY A 99 0.12 -27.63 -19.00
N LYS A 100 -0.92 -28.42 -19.23
CA LYS A 100 -2.12 -28.05 -19.97
C LYS A 100 -3.28 -27.60 -19.08
N GLU A 101 -3.07 -27.53 -17.77
CA GLU A 101 -4.11 -27.12 -16.84
C GLU A 101 -4.44 -25.62 -16.97
N LEU A 102 -5.72 -25.32 -16.77
CA LEU A 102 -6.23 -23.95 -16.83
C LEU A 102 -5.97 -23.23 -15.50
N THR A 103 -5.30 -22.08 -15.55
CA THR A 103 -5.23 -21.15 -14.42
C THR A 103 -6.31 -20.09 -14.58
N VAL A 104 -7.24 -20.04 -13.63
CA VAL A 104 -8.31 -19.05 -13.60
C VAL A 104 -7.91 -17.93 -12.62
N ILE A 105 -7.94 -16.68 -13.10
CA ILE A 105 -7.67 -15.49 -12.28
C ILE A 105 -8.97 -14.66 -12.26
N MET A 106 -9.55 -14.49 -11.07
CA MET A 106 -10.76 -13.72 -10.88
C MET A 106 -10.42 -12.34 -10.31
N MET A 107 -10.82 -11.27 -11.02
CA MET A 107 -10.65 -9.89 -10.56
C MET A 107 -11.88 -9.45 -9.78
N VAL A 108 -11.70 -9.10 -8.52
CA VAL A 108 -12.77 -8.70 -7.61
C VAL A 108 -12.54 -7.27 -7.12
N GLY A 109 -13.61 -6.50 -6.98
CA GLY A 109 -13.55 -5.13 -6.47
C GLY A 109 -14.81 -4.33 -6.78
N LEU A 110 -14.93 -3.15 -6.21
CA LEU A 110 -16.03 -2.23 -6.44
C LEU A 110 -16.05 -1.67 -7.87
N GLN A 111 -17.17 -1.08 -8.28
CA GLN A 111 -17.27 -0.37 -9.55
C GLN A 111 -16.22 0.76 -9.59
N GLY A 112 -15.56 0.93 -10.73
CA GLY A 112 -14.50 1.93 -10.87
C GLY A 112 -13.14 1.57 -10.27
N ALA A 113 -12.98 0.40 -9.62
CA ALA A 113 -11.70 -0.04 -9.03
C ALA A 113 -10.62 -0.46 -10.07
N GLY A 114 -10.88 -0.28 -11.35
CA GLY A 114 -9.90 -0.57 -12.41
C GLY A 114 -9.76 -2.05 -12.80
N LYS A 115 -10.74 -2.90 -12.46
CA LYS A 115 -10.71 -4.34 -12.79
C LYS A 115 -10.43 -4.61 -14.26
N THR A 116 -11.22 -4.03 -15.15
CA THR A 116 -11.10 -4.20 -16.60
C THR A 116 -9.73 -3.73 -17.13
N THR A 117 -9.27 -2.56 -16.67
CA THR A 117 -7.97 -2.01 -17.05
C THR A 117 -6.82 -2.92 -16.57
N THR A 118 -6.90 -3.41 -15.33
CA THR A 118 -5.88 -4.31 -14.77
C THR A 118 -5.88 -5.66 -15.49
N THR A 119 -7.07 -6.21 -15.82
CA THR A 119 -7.19 -7.45 -16.58
C THR A 119 -6.53 -7.32 -17.96
N ALA A 120 -6.78 -6.22 -18.67
CA ALA A 120 -6.19 -5.97 -19.99
C ALA A 120 -4.65 -5.85 -19.90
N LYS A 121 -4.14 -5.12 -18.93
CA LYS A 121 -2.68 -4.99 -18.70
C LYS A 121 -2.04 -6.32 -18.32
N LEU A 122 -2.68 -7.10 -17.47
CA LEU A 122 -2.21 -8.41 -17.04
C LEU A 122 -2.18 -9.41 -18.21
N ALA A 123 -3.24 -9.44 -19.03
CA ALA A 123 -3.29 -10.23 -20.24
C ALA A 123 -2.17 -9.85 -21.23
N GLY A 124 -1.93 -8.56 -21.43
CA GLY A 124 -0.83 -8.07 -22.27
C GLY A 124 0.55 -8.47 -21.74
N LYS A 125 0.75 -8.42 -20.42
CA LYS A 125 1.99 -8.90 -19.78
C LYS A 125 2.24 -10.37 -20.07
N PHE A 126 1.23 -11.23 -19.89
CA PHE A 126 1.37 -12.67 -20.11
C PHE A 126 1.52 -13.07 -21.58
N LEU A 127 0.93 -12.32 -22.50
CA LEU A 127 1.14 -12.52 -23.94
C LEU A 127 2.59 -12.20 -24.33
N ARG A 128 3.20 -11.20 -23.75
CA ARG A 128 4.62 -10.82 -24.03
C ARG A 128 5.62 -11.83 -23.45
N ILE A 129 5.34 -12.39 -22.28
CA ILE A 129 6.23 -13.36 -21.61
C ILE A 129 6.19 -14.72 -22.31
N SER A 130 5.17 -15.01 -23.13
CA SER A 130 5.03 -16.25 -23.88
C SER A 130 5.14 -16.04 -25.40
N PRO A 131 6.31 -15.69 -25.94
CA PRO A 131 6.43 -15.27 -27.35
C PRO A 131 6.35 -16.40 -28.38
N LYS A 132 6.20 -17.65 -27.99
CA LYS A 132 6.30 -18.82 -28.89
C LYS A 132 5.13 -19.80 -28.83
N ARG A 133 3.90 -19.37 -28.52
CA ARG A 133 2.74 -20.25 -28.68
C ARG A 133 2.00 -19.95 -29.97
N PRO A 134 1.76 -20.94 -30.84
CA PRO A 134 0.99 -20.75 -32.06
C PRO A 134 -0.39 -20.19 -31.75
N TRP A 135 -0.88 -19.27 -32.59
CA TRP A 135 -2.16 -18.57 -32.48
C TRP A 135 -3.38 -19.45 -32.18
N ASN A 136 -3.38 -20.68 -32.67
CA ASN A 136 -4.44 -21.66 -32.48
C ASN A 136 -4.55 -22.22 -31.03
N MET A 137 -3.53 -22.07 -30.17
CA MET A 137 -3.59 -22.43 -28.74
C MET A 137 -4.16 -21.31 -27.86
N GLN A 138 -4.30 -20.09 -28.37
CA GLN A 138 -4.76 -18.93 -27.61
C GLN A 138 -6.28 -18.90 -27.38
N ARG A 139 -7.07 -19.67 -28.15
CA ARG A 139 -8.54 -19.68 -28.05
C ARG A 139 -9.11 -20.35 -26.78
N LYS A 140 -8.28 -21.00 -25.94
CA LYS A 140 -8.76 -21.68 -24.72
C LYS A 140 -8.57 -20.89 -23.42
N LYS A 141 -8.08 -19.65 -23.48
CA LYS A 141 -8.06 -18.76 -22.33
C LYS A 141 -9.24 -17.80 -22.41
N THR A 142 -10.42 -18.31 -22.11
CA THR A 142 -11.61 -17.47 -21.98
C THR A 142 -11.45 -16.63 -20.71
N VAL A 143 -11.24 -15.34 -20.88
CA VAL A 143 -11.40 -14.37 -19.79
C VAL A 143 -12.90 -14.10 -19.74
N MET A 144 -13.61 -14.71 -18.78
CA MET A 144 -14.99 -14.32 -18.47
C MET A 144 -14.98 -13.10 -17.55
N PHE A 145 -15.66 -12.08 -17.97
CA PHE A 145 -15.92 -10.85 -17.19
C PHE A 145 -17.15 -11.06 -16.31
#